data_6de095db373e17ea5cf7549486014a5c
#
_entry.id   6de095db373e17ea5cf7549486014a5c
#
_cell.length_a   1.000
_cell.length_b   1.000
_cell.length_c   1.000
_cell.angle_alpha   90.00
_cell.angle_beta   90.00
_cell.angle_gamma   90.00
#
_symmetry.space_group_name_H-M   'P 1'
#
loop_
_entity.id
_entity.type
_entity.pdbx_description
1 polymer ?
#
loop_
_entity_poly.entity_id
_entity_poly.type
_entity_poly.pdbx_seq_one_letter_code
_entity_poly.pdbx_strand_id
1 'polypeptide(L)'
;MGKYFGTDGFRGEANVDLTVVHAFEIGRYLGWYYGKDKKARVVIGKDTRRSSYMLESALCAGLTASGADAYLLHVTTTPSVSYVARADDFDCGIMISASHNPYYDNGIKLINGKGEKMGDELLNEIEAYIDRASAGEKDCLPYATGEKIGRTVDYSAGRNRYIGFLISLATRSYKGKKVGLDCANGSTWMMAKSVFDALGADTYVISNNPDGININVNCGSTHIEQMQKFVLANKLDVGFAFDGDADRCLAVDEKGNIITGDHILYVCGKYMRDSGILGEKKIVTTVMSNMGLYKALDALGIGYEKTAVGDKYVAENMRANGYILGGEQSGHIIFGRLANSGDGILTAIKIMEAMCESKQPLSVLAAPVVMYPQLLKNVVVTDKDETLECAEVKKAVADMEAKLGDDGRILLRKSGTEPVLRVMAEAKTHEQCEECVDYIIDAMRRSGRLIKVK
;
A
#
# COMPACT_ATOMS: atom_id res chain seq x y z
N MET A 1 14.77 11.45 -0.32
CA MET A 1 13.38 11.79 -0.69
C MET A 1 13.43 13.07 -1.46
N GLY A 2 12.68 13.14 -2.54
CA GLY A 2 12.52 14.34 -3.34
C GLY A 2 11.73 15.44 -2.63
N LYS A 3 11.60 16.58 -3.26
CA LYS A 3 10.83 17.73 -2.75
C LYS A 3 9.32 17.48 -2.83
N TYR A 4 8.86 16.82 -3.89
CA TYR A 4 7.44 16.56 -4.18
C TYR A 4 7.11 15.07 -4.05
N PHE A 5 7.97 14.18 -4.60
CA PHE A 5 7.72 12.75 -4.58
C PHE A 5 8.28 12.11 -3.30
N GLY A 6 7.37 11.60 -2.48
CA GLY A 6 7.69 10.72 -1.34
C GLY A 6 7.86 9.25 -1.78
N THR A 7 7.87 8.33 -0.80
CA THR A 7 7.97 6.86 -1.06
C THR A 7 6.78 6.30 -1.82
N ASP A 8 5.64 7.02 -1.86
CA ASP A 8 4.39 6.57 -2.48
C ASP A 8 3.75 7.65 -3.36
N GLY A 9 4.56 8.32 -4.16
CA GLY A 9 4.15 9.34 -5.11
C GLY A 9 4.14 10.77 -4.54
N PHE A 10 3.67 11.70 -5.35
CA PHE A 10 3.43 13.09 -4.96
C PHE A 10 2.06 13.18 -4.31
N ARG A 11 1.99 13.45 -3.01
CA ARG A 11 0.76 13.57 -2.23
C ARG A 11 0.62 14.94 -1.61
N GLY A 12 -0.62 15.41 -1.50
CA GLY A 12 -0.95 16.64 -0.81
C GLY A 12 -2.44 16.98 -0.91
N GLU A 13 -2.86 18.04 -0.22
CA GLU A 13 -4.21 18.58 -0.35
C GLU A 13 -4.44 19.09 -1.78
N ALA A 14 -5.53 18.63 -2.41
CA ALA A 14 -5.82 18.94 -3.80
C ALA A 14 -6.07 20.45 -4.00
N ASN A 15 -5.42 21.07 -4.99
CA ASN A 15 -5.38 22.50 -5.27
C ASN A 15 -4.72 23.38 -4.19
N VAL A 16 -4.08 22.77 -3.17
CA VAL A 16 -3.24 23.47 -2.19
C VAL A 16 -1.79 23.04 -2.43
N ASP A 17 -1.46 21.81 -2.11
CA ASP A 17 -0.11 21.25 -2.29
C ASP A 17 0.07 20.59 -3.66
N LEU A 18 -0.95 19.84 -4.11
CA LEU A 18 -1.00 19.17 -5.41
C LEU A 18 -2.03 19.85 -6.31
N THR A 19 -1.55 20.63 -7.28
CA THR A 19 -2.38 21.44 -8.18
C THR A 19 -2.53 20.84 -9.56
N VAL A 20 -3.47 21.38 -10.34
CA VAL A 20 -3.63 21.04 -11.77
C VAL A 20 -2.40 21.39 -12.59
N VAL A 21 -1.63 22.41 -12.18
CA VAL A 21 -0.39 22.82 -12.85
C VAL A 21 0.66 21.72 -12.66
N HIS A 22 0.85 21.23 -11.44
CA HIS A 22 1.76 20.11 -11.19
C HIS A 22 1.39 18.87 -12.03
N ALA A 23 0.10 18.53 -12.11
CA ALA A 23 -0.37 17.41 -12.91
C ALA A 23 -0.11 17.62 -14.41
N PHE A 24 -0.36 18.82 -14.93
CA PHE A 24 -0.05 19.17 -16.32
C PHE A 24 1.45 19.04 -16.61
N GLU A 25 2.30 19.55 -15.73
CA GLU A 25 3.76 19.52 -15.90
C GLU A 25 4.31 18.09 -15.83
N ILE A 26 3.81 17.24 -14.92
CA ILE A 26 4.13 15.81 -14.89
C ILE A 26 3.78 15.18 -16.25
N GLY A 27 2.57 15.45 -16.77
CA GLY A 27 2.14 14.96 -18.08
C GLY A 27 3.03 15.47 -19.21
N ARG A 28 3.39 16.76 -19.20
CA ARG A 28 4.32 17.36 -20.19
C ARG A 28 5.66 16.64 -20.20
N TYR A 29 6.26 16.47 -19.00
CA TYR A 29 7.57 15.84 -18.88
C TYR A 29 7.56 14.37 -19.33
N LEU A 30 6.63 13.59 -18.85
CA LEU A 30 6.50 12.17 -19.20
C LEU A 30 6.24 11.98 -20.70
N GLY A 31 5.34 12.78 -21.30
CA GLY A 31 5.05 12.72 -22.72
C GLY A 31 6.26 13.03 -23.59
N TRP A 32 7.05 14.04 -23.20
CA TRP A 32 8.31 14.36 -23.86
C TRP A 32 9.38 13.28 -23.65
N TYR A 33 9.56 12.83 -22.40
CA TYR A 33 10.61 11.88 -22.02
C TYR A 33 10.49 10.56 -22.78
N TYR A 34 9.31 9.97 -22.79
CA TYR A 34 9.04 8.72 -23.50
C TYR A 34 8.76 8.89 -24.99
N GLY A 35 8.50 10.12 -25.42
CA GLY A 35 8.19 10.47 -26.80
C GLY A 35 9.39 10.78 -27.69
N LYS A 36 10.65 10.67 -27.19
CA LYS A 36 11.86 11.06 -27.93
C LYS A 36 12.06 10.29 -29.24
N ASP A 37 11.84 8.98 -29.21
CA ASP A 37 12.15 8.09 -30.34
C ASP A 37 10.90 7.44 -30.95
N LYS A 38 9.76 7.52 -30.27
CA LYS A 38 8.49 6.91 -30.67
C LYS A 38 7.31 7.68 -30.09
N LYS A 39 6.11 7.39 -30.57
CA LYS A 39 4.91 7.92 -29.93
C LYS A 39 4.70 7.24 -28.56
N ALA A 40 4.81 8.00 -27.49
CA ALA A 40 4.63 7.48 -26.14
C ALA A 40 3.18 7.05 -25.87
N ARG A 41 3.01 5.98 -25.11
CA ARG A 41 1.73 5.45 -24.65
C ARG A 41 1.72 5.41 -23.12
N VAL A 42 0.83 6.19 -22.51
CA VAL A 42 0.73 6.29 -21.05
C VAL A 42 -0.65 5.86 -20.60
N VAL A 43 -0.72 4.90 -19.65
CA VAL A 43 -1.98 4.44 -19.09
C VAL A 43 -2.27 5.18 -17.77
N ILE A 44 -3.51 5.64 -17.59
CA ILE A 44 -3.93 6.43 -16.43
C ILE A 44 -5.12 5.76 -15.76
N GLY A 45 -5.01 5.53 -14.43
CA GLY A 45 -6.10 5.15 -13.56
C GLY A 45 -6.29 6.17 -12.45
N LYS A 46 -7.47 6.14 -11.84
CA LYS A 46 -7.81 7.03 -10.71
C LYS A 46 -8.71 6.34 -9.71
N ASP A 47 -8.71 6.86 -8.48
CA ASP A 47 -9.72 6.52 -7.48
C ASP A 47 -11.00 7.36 -7.66
N THR A 48 -11.89 7.26 -6.70
CA THR A 48 -13.22 7.89 -6.74
C THR A 48 -13.25 9.33 -6.27
N ARG A 49 -12.14 9.92 -5.80
CA ARG A 49 -12.06 11.30 -5.31
C ARG A 49 -12.52 12.27 -6.38
N ARG A 50 -13.26 13.30 -5.98
CA ARG A 50 -13.71 14.37 -6.89
C ARG A 50 -12.52 15.03 -7.61
N SER A 51 -11.44 15.31 -6.88
CA SER A 51 -10.21 15.90 -7.41
C SER A 51 -9.46 15.00 -8.41
N SER A 52 -9.67 13.68 -8.39
CA SER A 52 -9.03 12.76 -9.33
C SER A 52 -9.42 13.03 -10.78
N TYR A 53 -10.65 13.45 -11.02
CA TYR A 53 -11.12 13.81 -12.39
C TYR A 53 -10.44 15.08 -12.91
N MET A 54 -10.24 16.06 -12.05
CA MET A 54 -9.54 17.31 -12.36
C MET A 54 -8.06 17.05 -12.70
N LEU A 55 -7.38 16.25 -11.87
CA LEU A 55 -5.97 15.91 -12.08
C LEU A 55 -5.77 15.03 -13.32
N GLU A 56 -6.68 14.08 -13.60
CA GLU A 56 -6.66 13.28 -14.83
C GLU A 56 -6.73 14.16 -16.08
N SER A 57 -7.64 15.14 -16.10
CA SER A 57 -7.77 16.05 -17.23
C SER A 57 -6.50 16.87 -17.46
N ALA A 58 -5.85 17.33 -16.39
CA ALA A 58 -4.60 18.09 -16.48
C ALA A 58 -3.43 17.21 -16.97
N LEU A 59 -3.29 15.99 -16.46
CA LEU A 59 -2.30 15.01 -16.94
C LEU A 59 -2.49 14.70 -18.44
N CYS A 60 -3.73 14.45 -18.86
CA CYS A 60 -4.05 14.20 -20.25
C CYS A 60 -3.66 15.37 -21.15
N ALA A 61 -3.97 16.62 -20.73
CA ALA A 61 -3.59 17.81 -21.47
C ALA A 61 -2.06 17.92 -21.62
N GLY A 62 -1.31 17.69 -20.53
CA GLY A 62 0.16 17.70 -20.55
C GLY A 62 0.75 16.63 -21.47
N LEU A 63 0.29 15.38 -21.36
CA LEU A 63 0.73 14.26 -22.19
C LEU A 63 0.47 14.51 -23.68
N THR A 64 -0.77 14.89 -24.03
CA THR A 64 -1.16 15.10 -25.42
C THR A 64 -0.48 16.30 -26.05
N ALA A 65 -0.25 17.37 -25.28
CA ALA A 65 0.52 18.53 -25.69
C ALA A 65 1.99 18.18 -26.00
N SER A 66 2.53 17.12 -25.41
CA SER A 66 3.87 16.58 -25.68
C SER A 66 3.89 15.49 -26.75
N GLY A 67 2.73 15.14 -27.34
CA GLY A 67 2.62 14.14 -28.41
C GLY A 67 2.35 12.71 -27.92
N ALA A 68 2.26 12.46 -26.62
CA ALA A 68 1.94 11.15 -26.07
C ALA A 68 0.43 10.84 -26.13
N ASP A 69 0.08 9.58 -26.37
CA ASP A 69 -1.29 9.11 -26.24
C ASP A 69 -1.58 8.72 -24.77
N ALA A 70 -2.66 9.27 -24.20
CA ALA A 70 -3.14 8.99 -22.84
C ALA A 70 -4.30 7.99 -22.88
N TYR A 71 -4.12 6.82 -22.23
CA TYR A 71 -5.09 5.73 -22.20
C TYR A 71 -5.78 5.68 -20.84
N LEU A 72 -7.09 5.88 -20.80
CA LEU A 72 -7.87 6.03 -19.59
C LEU A 72 -8.50 4.69 -19.15
N LEU A 73 -8.08 4.17 -18.02
CA LEU A 73 -8.75 3.05 -17.33
C LEU A 73 -9.97 3.51 -16.53
N HIS A 74 -10.13 4.83 -16.37
CA HIS A 74 -11.12 5.44 -15.48
C HIS A 74 -10.90 5.03 -14.02
N VAL A 75 -11.99 4.88 -13.22
CA VAL A 75 -11.86 4.43 -11.84
C VAL A 75 -11.40 2.97 -11.82
N THR A 76 -10.22 2.77 -11.23
CA THR A 76 -9.56 1.46 -11.12
C THR A 76 -8.55 1.46 -9.97
N THR A 77 -8.03 0.30 -9.61
CA THR A 77 -7.08 0.11 -8.51
C THR A 77 -5.65 0.39 -8.93
N THR A 78 -4.77 0.74 -7.98
CA THR A 78 -3.33 0.87 -8.23
C THR A 78 -2.73 -0.40 -8.85
N PRO A 79 -2.99 -1.63 -8.33
CA PRO A 79 -2.50 -2.84 -8.97
C PRO A 79 -3.04 -3.07 -10.40
N SER A 80 -4.25 -2.59 -10.72
CA SER A 80 -4.77 -2.63 -12.09
C SER A 80 -3.91 -1.80 -13.05
N VAL A 81 -3.51 -0.58 -12.65
CA VAL A 81 -2.62 0.27 -13.46
C VAL A 81 -1.26 -0.41 -13.65
N SER A 82 -0.68 -0.96 -12.58
CA SER A 82 0.58 -1.71 -12.62
C SER A 82 0.51 -2.92 -13.56
N TYR A 83 -0.58 -3.69 -13.47
CA TYR A 83 -0.80 -4.85 -14.33
C TYR A 83 -0.93 -4.45 -15.80
N VAL A 84 -1.77 -3.46 -16.12
CA VAL A 84 -2.02 -3.02 -17.50
C VAL A 84 -0.78 -2.37 -18.10
N ALA A 85 -0.03 -1.58 -17.34
CA ALA A 85 1.22 -0.97 -17.82
C ALA A 85 2.18 -2.05 -18.34
N ARG A 86 2.34 -3.14 -17.59
CA ARG A 86 3.21 -4.25 -17.97
C ARG A 86 2.61 -5.16 -19.06
N ALA A 87 1.33 -5.51 -18.93
CA ALA A 87 0.71 -6.53 -19.79
C ALA A 87 0.43 -6.04 -21.21
N ASP A 88 0.27 -4.73 -21.39
CA ASP A 88 -0.07 -4.11 -22.67
C ASP A 88 1.04 -3.20 -23.22
N ASP A 89 2.27 -3.37 -22.70
CA ASP A 89 3.49 -2.69 -23.16
C ASP A 89 3.35 -1.15 -23.20
N PHE A 90 2.81 -0.55 -22.15
CA PHE A 90 2.81 0.90 -21.97
C PHE A 90 4.19 1.39 -21.52
N ASP A 91 4.57 2.60 -21.93
CA ASP A 91 5.82 3.22 -21.52
C ASP A 91 5.84 3.55 -20.03
N CYS A 92 4.70 4.02 -19.51
CA CYS A 92 4.46 4.16 -18.08
C CYS A 92 2.97 4.13 -17.73
N GLY A 93 2.69 3.94 -16.45
CA GLY A 93 1.38 4.06 -15.85
C GLY A 93 1.34 5.21 -14.83
N ILE A 94 0.18 5.83 -14.69
CA ILE A 94 -0.09 6.87 -13.70
C ILE A 94 -1.32 6.46 -12.90
N MET A 95 -1.20 6.42 -11.56
CA MET A 95 -2.34 6.25 -10.68
C MET A 95 -2.59 7.54 -9.90
N ILE A 96 -3.82 8.05 -9.97
CA ILE A 96 -4.27 9.24 -9.27
C ILE A 96 -5.04 8.80 -8.02
N SER A 97 -4.35 8.82 -6.88
CA SER A 97 -4.92 8.45 -5.58
C SER A 97 -3.99 8.85 -4.43
N ALA A 98 -4.57 9.17 -3.29
CA ALA A 98 -3.88 9.28 -2.01
C ALA A 98 -4.16 8.08 -1.07
N SER A 99 -4.53 6.89 -1.64
CA SER A 99 -4.75 5.65 -0.90
C SER A 99 -5.77 5.84 0.25
N HIS A 100 -5.35 5.67 1.50
CA HIS A 100 -6.18 5.74 2.70
C HIS A 100 -6.39 7.15 3.28
N ASN A 101 -5.78 8.19 2.68
CA ASN A 101 -5.96 9.56 3.13
C ASN A 101 -7.40 10.05 2.97
N PRO A 102 -7.83 11.11 3.69
CA PRO A 102 -9.13 11.74 3.50
C PRO A 102 -9.36 12.22 2.06
N TYR A 103 -10.62 12.46 1.70
CA TYR A 103 -11.02 12.79 0.31
C TYR A 103 -10.43 14.09 -0.24
N TYR A 104 -10.08 15.05 0.60
CA TYR A 104 -9.50 16.33 0.20
C TYR A 104 -8.02 16.21 -0.20
N ASP A 105 -7.33 15.19 0.26
CA ASP A 105 -6.00 14.85 -0.25
C ASP A 105 -6.10 14.10 -1.59
N ASN A 106 -5.06 14.22 -2.41
CA ASN A 106 -4.88 13.37 -3.58
C ASN A 106 -3.39 13.06 -3.79
N GLY A 107 -3.10 12.23 -4.78
CA GLY A 107 -1.73 11.86 -5.11
C GLY A 107 -1.58 11.46 -6.56
N ILE A 108 -0.35 11.53 -7.06
CA ILE A 108 0.06 11.03 -8.36
C ILE A 108 1.19 10.03 -8.14
N LYS A 109 0.92 8.75 -8.41
CA LYS A 109 1.88 7.65 -8.35
C LYS A 109 2.34 7.33 -9.76
N LEU A 110 3.65 7.31 -10.01
CA LEU A 110 4.23 6.98 -11.30
C LEU A 110 4.74 5.53 -11.30
N ILE A 111 4.39 4.82 -12.36
CA ILE A 111 4.67 3.38 -12.53
C ILE A 111 5.40 3.22 -13.86
N ASN A 112 6.52 2.50 -13.89
CA ASN A 112 7.26 2.24 -15.11
C ASN A 112 6.59 1.18 -16.00
N GLY A 113 7.06 1.00 -17.22
CA GLY A 113 6.50 0.03 -18.17
C GLY A 113 6.61 -1.44 -17.71
N LYS A 114 7.36 -1.72 -16.64
CA LYS A 114 7.40 -3.05 -16.02
C LYS A 114 6.34 -3.24 -14.94
N GLY A 115 5.52 -2.20 -14.68
CA GLY A 115 4.52 -2.21 -13.61
C GLY A 115 5.11 -2.01 -12.21
N GLU A 116 6.30 -1.44 -12.09
CA GLU A 116 6.97 -1.12 -10.85
C GLU A 116 6.91 0.37 -10.55
N LYS A 117 7.13 0.78 -9.31
CA LYS A 117 7.29 2.21 -8.97
C LYS A 117 8.39 2.83 -9.81
N MET A 118 8.18 4.07 -10.25
CA MET A 118 9.15 4.83 -11.01
C MET A 118 10.45 5.02 -10.22
N GLY A 119 11.59 4.93 -10.92
CA GLY A 119 12.92 5.12 -10.32
C GLY A 119 13.18 6.57 -9.90
N ASP A 120 13.97 6.73 -8.83
CA ASP A 120 14.24 8.04 -8.22
C ASP A 120 14.93 9.01 -9.20
N GLU A 121 15.72 8.52 -10.17
CA GLU A 121 16.39 9.36 -11.17
C GLU A 121 15.37 10.17 -11.99
N LEU A 122 14.38 9.48 -12.59
CA LEU A 122 13.35 10.14 -13.38
C LEU A 122 12.42 11.01 -12.50
N LEU A 123 12.14 10.60 -11.26
CA LEU A 123 11.37 11.43 -10.33
C LEU A 123 12.10 12.75 -10.05
N ASN A 124 13.39 12.74 -9.83
CA ASN A 124 14.20 13.95 -9.59
C ASN A 124 14.23 14.87 -10.84
N GLU A 125 14.26 14.30 -12.04
CA GLU A 125 14.16 15.09 -13.28
C GLU A 125 12.80 15.79 -13.42
N ILE A 126 11.71 15.09 -13.09
CA ILE A 126 10.35 15.65 -13.07
C ILE A 126 10.25 16.78 -12.05
N GLU A 127 10.79 16.59 -10.83
CA GLU A 127 10.81 17.62 -9.80
C GLU A 127 11.56 18.88 -10.25
N ALA A 128 12.72 18.70 -10.88
CA ALA A 128 13.51 19.82 -11.41
C ALA A 128 12.75 20.58 -12.52
N TYR A 129 11.95 19.88 -13.33
CA TYR A 129 11.10 20.51 -14.33
C TYR A 129 9.96 21.31 -13.71
N ILE A 130 9.28 20.74 -12.70
CA ILE A 130 8.22 21.42 -11.94
C ILE A 130 8.76 22.69 -11.26
N ASP A 131 9.96 22.61 -10.67
CA ASP A 131 10.58 23.76 -10.00
C ASP A 131 10.86 24.93 -10.96
N ARG A 132 11.33 24.65 -12.16
CA ARG A 132 11.54 25.69 -13.19
C ARG A 132 10.23 26.38 -13.59
N ALA A 133 9.19 25.59 -13.82
CA ALA A 133 7.87 26.13 -14.17
C ALA A 133 7.32 26.97 -13.02
N SER A 134 7.46 26.52 -11.78
CA SER A 134 7.04 27.26 -10.58
C SER A 134 7.84 28.55 -10.36
N ALA A 135 9.09 28.61 -10.83
CA ALA A 135 9.93 29.81 -10.83
C ALA A 135 9.56 30.79 -11.97
N GLY A 136 8.58 30.46 -12.80
CA GLY A 136 8.15 31.27 -13.94
C GLY A 136 9.12 31.25 -15.13
N GLU A 137 9.98 30.22 -15.20
CA GLU A 137 10.83 30.02 -16.38
C GLU A 137 9.98 29.57 -17.57
N LYS A 138 10.40 29.99 -18.76
CA LYS A 138 9.74 29.56 -20.00
C LYS A 138 9.88 28.04 -20.17
N ASP A 139 8.74 27.39 -20.49
CA ASP A 139 8.75 25.96 -20.82
C ASP A 139 9.76 25.66 -21.92
N CYS A 140 10.76 24.83 -21.58
CA CYS A 140 11.86 24.46 -22.48
C CYS A 140 11.54 23.22 -23.34
N LEU A 141 10.43 22.53 -23.07
CA LEU A 141 10.04 21.33 -23.81
C LEU A 141 9.22 21.71 -25.05
N PRO A 142 9.45 21.06 -26.21
CA PRO A 142 8.68 21.35 -27.41
C PRO A 142 7.22 20.92 -27.27
N TYR A 143 6.31 21.70 -27.85
CA TYR A 143 4.92 21.30 -28.03
C TYR A 143 4.76 20.50 -29.31
N ALA A 144 3.99 19.43 -29.26
CA ALA A 144 3.57 18.72 -30.46
C ALA A 144 2.59 19.57 -31.30
N THR A 145 2.68 19.50 -32.61
CA THR A 145 1.81 20.25 -33.54
C THR A 145 1.21 19.34 -34.60
N GLY A 146 0.05 19.73 -35.12
CA GLY A 146 -0.64 19.00 -36.18
C GLY A 146 -0.92 17.54 -35.82
N GLU A 147 -0.55 16.62 -36.67
CA GLU A 147 -0.74 15.16 -36.48
C GLU A 147 0.10 14.56 -35.38
N LYS A 148 1.13 15.28 -34.88
CA LYS A 148 1.99 14.85 -33.79
C LYS A 148 1.34 15.05 -32.42
N ILE A 149 0.26 15.85 -32.32
CA ILE A 149 -0.48 16.00 -31.06
C ILE A 149 -1.00 14.62 -30.62
N GLY A 150 -0.85 14.31 -29.35
CA GLY A 150 -1.37 13.08 -28.76
C GLY A 150 -2.89 13.08 -28.65
N ARG A 151 -3.45 11.95 -28.31
CA ARG A 151 -4.91 11.79 -28.13
C ARG A 151 -5.21 11.12 -26.79
N THR A 152 -6.40 11.38 -26.27
CA THR A 152 -6.97 10.65 -25.15
C THR A 152 -7.78 9.47 -25.68
N VAL A 153 -7.58 8.28 -25.13
CA VAL A 153 -8.21 7.03 -25.56
C VAL A 153 -8.93 6.41 -24.37
N ASP A 154 -10.21 6.08 -24.51
CA ASP A 154 -10.91 5.22 -23.55
C ASP A 154 -10.30 3.82 -23.60
N TYR A 155 -9.81 3.33 -22.47
CA TYR A 155 -9.16 2.03 -22.36
C TYR A 155 -9.73 1.17 -21.21
N SER A 156 -11.04 1.27 -20.99
CA SER A 156 -11.77 0.43 -20.03
C SER A 156 -11.56 -1.07 -20.26
N ALA A 157 -11.25 -1.48 -21.50
CA ALA A 157 -10.85 -2.85 -21.82
C ALA A 157 -9.62 -3.34 -21.04
N GLY A 158 -8.64 -2.47 -20.76
CA GLY A 158 -7.48 -2.80 -19.94
C GLY A 158 -7.86 -3.16 -18.49
N ARG A 159 -8.76 -2.37 -17.89
CA ARG A 159 -9.33 -2.67 -16.57
C ARG A 159 -10.06 -4.03 -16.57
N ASN A 160 -10.87 -4.30 -17.58
CA ASN A 160 -11.59 -5.57 -17.69
C ASN A 160 -10.62 -6.76 -17.86
N ARG A 161 -9.50 -6.56 -18.51
CA ARG A 161 -8.42 -7.58 -18.61
C ARG A 161 -7.80 -7.89 -17.26
N TYR A 162 -7.58 -6.88 -16.42
CA TYR A 162 -7.12 -7.10 -15.05
C TYR A 162 -8.15 -7.88 -14.21
N ILE A 163 -9.44 -7.58 -14.34
CA ILE A 163 -10.51 -8.38 -13.70
C ILE A 163 -10.43 -9.85 -14.16
N GLY A 164 -10.31 -10.07 -15.47
CA GLY A 164 -10.13 -11.41 -16.05
C GLY A 164 -8.88 -12.13 -15.53
N PHE A 165 -7.76 -11.39 -15.39
CA PHE A 165 -6.54 -11.90 -14.79
C PHE A 165 -6.78 -12.36 -13.35
N LEU A 166 -7.38 -11.53 -12.49
CA LEU A 166 -7.69 -11.91 -11.11
C LEU A 166 -8.56 -13.16 -11.02
N ILE A 167 -9.61 -13.25 -11.84
CA ILE A 167 -10.48 -14.43 -11.88
C ILE A 167 -9.69 -15.69 -12.29
N SER A 168 -8.76 -15.56 -13.25
CA SER A 168 -7.95 -16.68 -13.72
C SER A 168 -6.97 -17.22 -12.69
N LEU A 169 -6.66 -16.46 -11.64
CA LEU A 169 -5.73 -16.88 -10.58
C LEU A 169 -6.38 -17.79 -9.54
N ALA A 170 -7.69 -17.85 -9.47
CA ALA A 170 -8.38 -18.71 -8.52
C ALA A 170 -8.35 -20.17 -8.99
N THR A 171 -7.86 -21.06 -8.15
CA THR A 171 -7.76 -22.50 -8.42
C THR A 171 -9.00 -23.28 -7.97
N ARG A 172 -9.89 -22.64 -7.21
CA ARG A 172 -11.10 -23.23 -6.62
C ARG A 172 -12.30 -22.32 -6.81
N SER A 173 -13.48 -22.92 -6.90
CA SER A 173 -14.76 -22.19 -6.80
C SER A 173 -15.06 -21.82 -5.35
N TYR A 174 -15.62 -20.64 -5.14
CA TYR A 174 -16.06 -20.14 -3.82
C TYR A 174 -17.55 -20.40 -3.57
N LYS A 175 -18.17 -21.30 -4.34
CA LYS A 175 -19.59 -21.66 -4.20
C LYS A 175 -19.91 -22.06 -2.76
N GLY A 176 -20.96 -21.45 -2.19
CA GLY A 176 -21.41 -21.67 -0.83
C GLY A 176 -20.62 -20.93 0.24
N LYS A 177 -19.70 -20.02 -0.16
CA LYS A 177 -19.00 -19.13 0.74
C LYS A 177 -19.66 -17.76 0.76
N LYS A 178 -19.98 -17.24 1.94
CA LYS A 178 -20.52 -15.91 2.19
C LYS A 178 -19.38 -14.95 2.45
N VAL A 179 -19.13 -14.03 1.52
CA VAL A 179 -17.97 -13.14 1.56
C VAL A 179 -18.43 -11.68 1.68
N GLY A 180 -17.98 -10.99 2.72
CA GLY A 180 -18.14 -9.55 2.89
C GLY A 180 -17.05 -8.77 2.18
N LEU A 181 -17.43 -7.67 1.50
CA LEU A 181 -16.50 -6.78 0.80
C LEU A 181 -16.77 -5.33 1.21
N ASP A 182 -15.83 -4.69 1.86
CA ASP A 182 -15.84 -3.24 2.11
C ASP A 182 -14.96 -2.56 1.07
N CYS A 183 -15.62 -1.84 0.15
CA CYS A 183 -14.95 -1.18 -0.96
C CYS A 183 -14.42 0.22 -0.62
N ALA A 184 -14.48 0.65 0.64
CA ALA A 184 -14.01 1.96 1.11
C ALA A 184 -14.60 3.16 0.32
N ASN A 185 -15.70 3.00 -0.40
CA ASN A 185 -16.18 3.93 -1.43
C ASN A 185 -15.07 4.32 -2.44
N GLY A 186 -14.07 3.46 -2.60
CA GLY A 186 -12.86 3.64 -3.40
C GLY A 186 -12.88 2.86 -4.71
N SER A 187 -11.71 2.56 -5.21
CA SER A 187 -11.47 1.98 -6.55
C SER A 187 -12.09 0.61 -6.77
N THR A 188 -12.30 -0.16 -5.69
CA THR A 188 -12.85 -1.53 -5.77
C THR A 188 -14.35 -1.60 -5.97
N TRP A 189 -15.07 -0.48 -5.85
CA TRP A 189 -16.53 -0.45 -5.80
C TRP A 189 -17.24 -1.18 -6.95
N MET A 190 -16.65 -1.18 -8.15
CA MET A 190 -17.17 -1.91 -9.32
C MET A 190 -16.53 -3.28 -9.51
N MET A 191 -15.32 -3.49 -8.98
CA MET A 191 -14.46 -4.61 -9.37
C MET A 191 -14.55 -5.78 -8.40
N ALA A 192 -14.47 -5.51 -7.09
CA ALA A 192 -14.37 -6.57 -6.09
C ALA A 192 -15.57 -7.53 -6.15
N LYS A 193 -16.80 -6.98 -6.18
CA LYS A 193 -17.99 -7.80 -6.31
C LYS A 193 -17.97 -8.65 -7.59
N SER A 194 -17.63 -8.05 -8.73
CA SER A 194 -17.63 -8.75 -10.03
C SER A 194 -16.64 -9.93 -10.03
N VAL A 195 -15.47 -9.77 -9.40
CA VAL A 195 -14.47 -10.85 -9.26
C VAL A 195 -15.00 -11.99 -8.40
N PHE A 196 -15.53 -11.68 -7.20
CA PHE A 196 -15.99 -12.70 -6.27
C PHE A 196 -17.27 -13.41 -6.73
N ASP A 197 -18.19 -12.69 -7.39
CA ASP A 197 -19.37 -13.30 -8.03
C ASP A 197 -18.98 -14.27 -9.14
N ALA A 198 -18.03 -13.89 -9.99
CA ALA A 198 -17.52 -14.76 -11.04
C ALA A 198 -16.85 -16.03 -10.49
N LEU A 199 -16.26 -15.96 -9.31
CA LEU A 199 -15.68 -17.11 -8.59
C LEU A 199 -16.72 -17.93 -7.83
N GLY A 200 -17.99 -17.51 -7.83
CA GLY A 200 -19.14 -18.22 -7.28
C GLY A 200 -19.41 -17.96 -5.80
N ALA A 201 -18.83 -16.92 -5.20
CA ALA A 201 -19.13 -16.53 -3.83
C ALA A 201 -20.53 -15.88 -3.71
N ASP A 202 -21.13 -16.03 -2.53
CA ASP A 202 -22.27 -15.23 -2.08
C ASP A 202 -21.73 -13.91 -1.53
N THR A 203 -21.76 -12.82 -2.31
CA THR A 203 -21.10 -11.56 -1.97
C THR A 203 -22.04 -10.57 -1.29
N TYR A 204 -21.58 -10.02 -0.17
CA TYR A 204 -22.23 -8.98 0.61
C TYR A 204 -21.33 -7.74 0.59
N VAL A 205 -21.78 -6.62 0.07
CA VAL A 205 -20.95 -5.45 -0.17
C VAL A 205 -21.41 -4.25 0.63
N ILE A 206 -20.46 -3.56 1.25
CA ILE A 206 -20.66 -2.27 1.91
C ILE A 206 -19.72 -1.22 1.34
N SER A 207 -19.98 0.06 1.61
CA SER A 207 -19.17 1.20 1.17
C SER A 207 -18.84 1.13 -0.32
N ASN A 208 -19.86 0.91 -1.16
CA ASN A 208 -19.72 0.78 -2.62
C ASN A 208 -20.55 1.80 -3.41
N ASN A 209 -20.84 2.93 -2.81
CA ASN A 209 -21.57 4.03 -3.45
C ASN A 209 -20.77 5.35 -3.35
N PRO A 210 -19.69 5.48 -4.13
CA PRO A 210 -18.82 6.65 -4.06
C PRO A 210 -19.52 7.91 -4.57
N ASP A 211 -19.40 9.02 -3.83
CA ASP A 211 -19.91 10.35 -4.21
C ASP A 211 -18.80 11.38 -4.49
N GLY A 212 -17.55 10.95 -4.37
CA GLY A 212 -16.36 11.76 -4.58
C GLY A 212 -15.78 12.41 -3.32
N ILE A 213 -16.50 12.36 -2.21
CA ILE A 213 -16.07 12.93 -0.92
C ILE A 213 -16.20 11.94 0.26
N ASN A 214 -16.70 10.75 0.03
CA ASN A 214 -16.91 9.72 1.05
C ASN A 214 -15.90 8.56 1.03
N ILE A 215 -14.86 8.64 0.21
CA ILE A 215 -13.78 7.63 0.17
C ILE A 215 -13.10 7.52 1.54
N ASN A 216 -12.92 6.31 2.07
CA ASN A 216 -12.32 6.01 3.38
C ASN A 216 -13.06 6.60 4.60
N VAL A 217 -14.22 7.23 4.43
CA VAL A 217 -14.94 7.85 5.55
C VAL A 217 -15.64 6.77 6.37
N ASN A 218 -15.07 6.49 7.56
CA ASN A 218 -15.55 5.45 8.47
C ASN A 218 -15.69 4.06 7.83
N CYS A 219 -14.88 3.73 6.82
CA CYS A 219 -14.94 2.46 6.10
C CYS A 219 -13.56 2.03 5.58
N GLY A 220 -13.49 0.83 5.02
CA GLY A 220 -12.28 0.26 4.45
C GLY A 220 -11.28 -0.24 5.50
N SER A 221 -10.05 -0.49 5.06
CA SER A 221 -9.01 -1.13 5.88
C SER A 221 -8.55 -0.30 7.08
N THR A 222 -8.77 1.02 7.08
CA THR A 222 -8.45 1.90 8.20
C THR A 222 -9.57 2.02 9.25
N HIS A 223 -10.75 1.50 8.95
CA HIS A 223 -11.94 1.49 9.81
C HIS A 223 -12.60 0.10 9.80
N ILE A 224 -11.81 -0.91 10.12
CA ILE A 224 -12.16 -2.33 10.01
C ILE A 224 -13.34 -2.75 10.92
N GLU A 225 -13.66 -1.95 11.94
CA GLU A 225 -14.73 -2.21 12.90
C GLU A 225 -16.11 -2.28 12.25
N GLN A 226 -16.30 -1.58 11.13
CA GLN A 226 -17.51 -1.68 10.34
C GLN A 226 -17.66 -3.08 9.74
N MET A 227 -16.57 -3.62 9.17
CA MET A 227 -16.57 -4.98 8.61
C MET A 227 -16.74 -6.04 9.70
N GLN A 228 -16.19 -5.86 10.92
CA GLN A 228 -16.40 -6.79 12.04
C GLN A 228 -17.90 -6.92 12.36
N LYS A 229 -18.58 -5.78 12.53
CA LYS A 229 -20.04 -5.75 12.79
C LYS A 229 -20.82 -6.40 11.64
N PHE A 230 -20.41 -6.13 10.40
CA PHE A 230 -21.08 -6.64 9.21
C PHE A 230 -20.95 -8.16 9.07
N VAL A 231 -19.75 -8.71 9.30
CA VAL A 231 -19.51 -10.17 9.29
C VAL A 231 -20.38 -10.87 10.33
N LEU A 232 -20.40 -10.38 11.56
CA LEU A 232 -21.17 -10.99 12.65
C LEU A 232 -22.68 -10.91 12.41
N ALA A 233 -23.17 -9.74 11.97
CA ALA A 233 -24.60 -9.52 11.73
C ALA A 233 -25.17 -10.41 10.61
N ASN A 234 -24.38 -10.64 9.57
CA ASN A 234 -24.79 -11.42 8.39
C ASN A 234 -24.29 -12.87 8.42
N LYS A 235 -23.58 -13.27 9.47
CA LYS A 235 -22.98 -14.62 9.63
C LYS A 235 -22.18 -15.02 8.39
N LEU A 236 -21.23 -14.13 8.01
CA LEU A 236 -20.37 -14.35 6.86
C LEU A 236 -19.23 -15.31 7.22
N ASP A 237 -18.69 -16.01 6.23
CA ASP A 237 -17.51 -16.87 6.40
C ASP A 237 -16.22 -16.05 6.56
N VAL A 238 -16.19 -14.87 5.93
CA VAL A 238 -15.07 -13.94 5.95
C VAL A 238 -15.50 -12.56 5.45
N GLY A 239 -14.85 -11.50 5.92
CA GLY A 239 -14.96 -10.15 5.38
C GLY A 239 -13.61 -9.63 4.94
N PHE A 240 -13.57 -8.88 3.83
CA PHE A 240 -12.38 -8.19 3.32
C PHE A 240 -12.63 -6.70 3.26
N ALA A 241 -11.69 -5.91 3.75
CA ALA A 241 -11.75 -4.45 3.69
C ALA A 241 -10.53 -3.92 2.95
N PHE A 242 -10.79 -3.12 1.90
CA PHE A 242 -9.76 -2.50 1.07
C PHE A 242 -9.52 -1.06 1.51
N ASP A 243 -8.43 -0.45 1.06
CA ASP A 243 -8.26 1.00 1.11
C ASP A 243 -8.67 1.66 -0.22
N GLY A 244 -8.57 2.97 -0.29
CA GLY A 244 -9.15 3.75 -1.40
C GLY A 244 -8.68 3.36 -2.80
N ASP A 245 -7.43 2.92 -2.97
CA ASP A 245 -6.86 2.47 -4.25
C ASP A 245 -6.51 0.97 -4.28
N ALA A 246 -6.90 0.26 -3.22
CA ALA A 246 -6.89 -1.19 -3.09
C ALA A 246 -5.52 -1.86 -3.29
N ASP A 247 -4.46 -1.18 -2.93
CA ASP A 247 -3.15 -1.81 -2.79
C ASP A 247 -3.01 -2.55 -1.44
N ARG A 248 -4.00 -2.37 -0.52
CA ARG A 248 -4.11 -3.01 0.78
C ARG A 248 -5.40 -3.80 0.93
N CYS A 249 -5.31 -4.87 1.74
CA CYS A 249 -6.45 -5.65 2.20
C CYS A 249 -6.24 -6.10 3.64
N LEU A 250 -7.21 -5.84 4.50
CA LEU A 250 -7.36 -6.52 5.78
C LEU A 250 -8.56 -7.45 5.73
N ALA A 251 -8.60 -8.46 6.61
CA ALA A 251 -9.73 -9.36 6.68
C ALA A 251 -10.34 -9.41 8.09
N VAL A 252 -11.54 -9.96 8.15
CA VAL A 252 -12.25 -10.28 9.39
C VAL A 252 -12.70 -11.73 9.28
N ASP A 253 -12.39 -12.54 10.28
CA ASP A 253 -12.82 -13.94 10.32
C ASP A 253 -14.31 -14.10 10.71
N GLU A 254 -14.82 -15.31 10.62
CA GLU A 254 -16.22 -15.65 10.93
C GLU A 254 -16.60 -15.39 12.40
N LYS A 255 -15.65 -15.14 13.29
CA LYS A 255 -15.85 -14.79 14.71
C LYS A 255 -15.77 -13.28 14.97
N GLY A 256 -15.47 -12.49 13.94
CA GLY A 256 -15.30 -11.04 14.03
C GLY A 256 -13.91 -10.60 14.46
N ASN A 257 -12.90 -11.48 14.47
CA ASN A 257 -11.53 -11.08 14.77
C ASN A 257 -10.88 -10.42 13.56
N ILE A 258 -10.07 -9.38 13.83
CA ILE A 258 -9.31 -8.68 12.79
C ILE A 258 -8.13 -9.54 12.38
N ILE A 259 -7.98 -9.74 11.07
CA ILE A 259 -6.87 -10.44 10.43
C ILE A 259 -6.02 -9.38 9.73
N THR A 260 -4.92 -9.01 10.38
CA THR A 260 -3.98 -8.00 9.88
C THR A 260 -3.07 -8.56 8.79
N GLY A 261 -2.26 -7.70 8.16
CA GLY A 261 -1.26 -8.15 7.18
C GLY A 261 -0.29 -9.20 7.73
N ASP A 262 0.01 -9.17 9.01
CA ASP A 262 0.85 -10.18 9.66
C ASP A 262 0.19 -11.57 9.66
N HIS A 263 -1.09 -11.64 10.01
CA HIS A 263 -1.85 -12.90 9.90
C HIS A 263 -1.94 -13.37 8.45
N ILE A 264 -2.15 -12.44 7.51
CA ILE A 264 -2.25 -12.75 6.07
C ILE A 264 -0.92 -13.32 5.55
N LEU A 265 0.21 -12.70 5.90
CA LEU A 265 1.54 -13.20 5.56
C LEU A 265 1.77 -14.62 6.10
N TYR A 266 1.34 -14.90 7.33
CA TYR A 266 1.41 -16.24 7.90
C TYR A 266 0.53 -17.25 7.16
N VAL A 267 -0.75 -16.92 6.96
CA VAL A 267 -1.73 -17.82 6.32
C VAL A 267 -1.30 -18.14 4.88
N CYS A 268 -0.97 -17.12 4.09
CA CYS A 268 -0.51 -17.27 2.72
C CYS A 268 0.86 -17.97 2.66
N GLY A 269 1.80 -17.61 3.55
CA GLY A 269 3.12 -18.21 3.63
C GLY A 269 3.06 -19.71 3.96
N LYS A 270 2.22 -20.09 4.94
CA LYS A 270 1.96 -21.48 5.27
C LYS A 270 1.36 -22.25 4.09
N TYR A 271 0.32 -21.67 3.47
CA TYR A 271 -0.32 -22.27 2.29
C TYR A 271 0.68 -22.47 1.14
N MET A 272 1.48 -21.47 0.81
CA MET A 272 2.46 -21.51 -0.26
C MET A 272 3.60 -22.50 0.05
N ARG A 273 4.03 -22.60 1.32
CA ARG A 273 5.01 -23.62 1.76
C ARG A 273 4.45 -25.03 1.60
N ASP A 274 3.25 -25.28 2.11
CA ASP A 274 2.62 -26.61 2.12
C ASP A 274 2.32 -27.08 0.69
N SER A 275 2.06 -26.13 -0.23
CA SER A 275 1.89 -26.38 -1.67
C SER A 275 3.21 -26.46 -2.46
N GLY A 276 4.36 -26.30 -1.81
CA GLY A 276 5.67 -26.32 -2.48
C GLY A 276 5.96 -25.07 -3.36
N ILE A 277 5.17 -24.00 -3.21
CA ILE A 277 5.26 -22.78 -4.04
C ILE A 277 6.24 -21.76 -3.46
N LEU A 278 6.43 -21.72 -2.12
CA LEU A 278 7.15 -20.63 -1.43
C LEU A 278 8.65 -20.52 -1.81
N GLY A 279 9.20 -21.46 -2.56
CA GLY A 279 10.60 -21.40 -3.01
C GLY A 279 11.58 -21.55 -1.84
N GLU A 280 12.40 -20.54 -1.62
CA GLU A 280 13.42 -20.53 -0.56
C GLU A 280 12.86 -20.51 0.89
N LYS A 281 11.55 -20.62 1.04
CA LYS A 281 10.84 -20.61 2.33
C LYS A 281 11.13 -19.36 3.17
N LYS A 282 11.25 -18.20 2.51
CA LYS A 282 11.39 -16.91 3.20
C LYS A 282 10.29 -15.95 2.78
N ILE A 283 9.91 -15.10 3.74
CA ILE A 283 8.93 -14.02 3.60
C ILE A 283 9.64 -12.69 3.89
N VAL A 284 9.35 -11.65 3.11
CA VAL A 284 9.88 -10.31 3.38
C VAL A 284 8.82 -9.49 4.11
N THR A 285 9.22 -8.87 5.22
CA THR A 285 8.34 -8.00 6.00
C THR A 285 9.10 -6.77 6.49
N THR A 286 8.48 -5.91 7.28
CA THR A 286 9.13 -4.71 7.81
C THR A 286 9.41 -4.86 9.31
N VAL A 287 10.27 -3.98 9.84
CA VAL A 287 10.54 -3.90 11.29
C VAL A 287 9.28 -3.61 12.12
N MET A 288 8.15 -3.26 11.50
CA MET A 288 6.88 -3.02 12.20
C MET A 288 6.00 -4.26 12.35
N SER A 289 6.28 -5.36 11.65
CA SER A 289 5.51 -6.60 11.82
C SER A 289 5.61 -7.11 13.26
N ASN A 290 4.51 -7.61 13.77
CA ASN A 290 4.37 -8.04 15.15
C ASN A 290 5.23 -9.27 15.48
N MET A 291 5.75 -9.35 16.70
CA MET A 291 6.52 -10.52 17.18
C MET A 291 5.75 -11.82 17.05
N GLY A 292 4.43 -11.78 17.17
CA GLY A 292 3.58 -12.96 16.99
C GLY A 292 3.72 -13.58 15.62
N LEU A 293 3.90 -12.77 14.56
CA LEU A 293 4.20 -13.29 13.21
C LEU A 293 5.53 -14.05 13.21
N TYR A 294 6.59 -13.45 13.75
CA TYR A 294 7.92 -14.07 13.72
C TYR A 294 7.94 -15.40 14.48
N LYS A 295 7.37 -15.45 15.67
CA LYS A 295 7.26 -16.70 16.46
C LYS A 295 6.45 -17.78 15.72
N ALA A 296 5.37 -17.39 15.05
CA ALA A 296 4.56 -18.32 14.25
C ALA A 296 5.31 -18.84 13.01
N LEU A 297 6.10 -17.99 12.35
CA LEU A 297 6.93 -18.38 11.20
C LEU A 297 8.08 -19.30 11.65
N ASP A 298 8.75 -19.00 12.76
CA ASP A 298 9.81 -19.84 13.34
C ASP A 298 9.30 -21.25 13.65
N ALA A 299 8.11 -21.35 14.23
CA ALA A 299 7.45 -22.64 14.51
C ALA A 299 7.16 -23.46 13.23
N LEU A 300 7.03 -22.80 12.09
CA LEU A 300 6.84 -23.44 10.77
C LEU A 300 8.15 -23.72 10.05
N GLY A 301 9.29 -23.22 10.51
CA GLY A 301 10.56 -23.23 9.79
C GLY A 301 10.53 -22.38 8.51
N ILE A 302 9.75 -21.29 8.52
CA ILE A 302 9.73 -20.28 7.45
C ILE A 302 10.62 -19.13 7.87
N GLY A 303 11.69 -18.87 7.12
CA GLY A 303 12.56 -17.72 7.35
C GLY A 303 11.90 -16.40 6.97
N TYR A 304 12.48 -15.30 7.45
CA TYR A 304 11.98 -13.96 7.11
C TYR A 304 13.13 -12.95 7.02
N GLU A 305 12.90 -11.92 6.19
CA GLU A 305 13.74 -10.73 6.10
C GLU A 305 12.96 -9.51 6.60
N LYS A 306 13.63 -8.65 7.38
CA LYS A 306 13.04 -7.42 7.93
C LYS A 306 13.62 -6.21 7.21
N THR A 307 12.78 -5.46 6.52
CA THR A 307 13.19 -4.20 5.88
C THR A 307 12.82 -2.98 6.74
N ALA A 308 13.29 -1.81 6.34
CA ALA A 308 12.71 -0.55 6.80
C ALA A 308 11.22 -0.47 6.41
N VAL A 309 10.47 0.41 7.09
CA VAL A 309 9.04 0.63 6.83
C VAL A 309 8.86 1.27 5.46
N GLY A 310 8.01 0.69 4.65
CA GLY A 310 7.64 1.14 3.31
C GLY A 310 7.67 -0.01 2.31
N ASP A 311 6.60 -0.12 1.55
CA ASP A 311 6.39 -1.14 0.53
C ASP A 311 7.50 -1.18 -0.54
N LYS A 312 8.12 -0.02 -0.85
CA LYS A 312 9.29 0.10 -1.73
C LYS A 312 10.43 -0.81 -1.27
N TYR A 313 10.76 -0.77 0.02
CA TYR A 313 11.86 -1.58 0.59
C TYR A 313 11.55 -3.07 0.60
N VAL A 314 10.28 -3.42 0.86
CA VAL A 314 9.82 -4.81 0.76
C VAL A 314 9.96 -5.31 -0.67
N ALA A 315 9.44 -4.58 -1.65
CA ALA A 315 9.51 -4.95 -3.06
C ALA A 315 10.94 -5.04 -3.60
N GLU A 316 11.82 -4.10 -3.20
CA GLU A 316 13.24 -4.11 -3.57
C GLU A 316 13.97 -5.34 -3.00
N ASN A 317 13.75 -5.67 -1.71
CA ASN A 317 14.34 -6.84 -1.08
C ASN A 317 13.86 -8.14 -1.75
N MET A 318 12.55 -8.25 -2.01
CA MET A 318 11.97 -9.40 -2.71
C MET A 318 12.62 -9.62 -4.08
N ARG A 319 12.76 -8.55 -4.87
CA ARG A 319 13.39 -8.64 -6.21
C ARG A 319 14.87 -9.01 -6.14
N ALA A 320 15.61 -8.38 -5.25
CA ALA A 320 17.05 -8.62 -5.11
C ALA A 320 17.38 -10.07 -4.72
N ASN A 321 16.49 -10.72 -3.97
CA ASN A 321 16.72 -12.07 -3.43
C ASN A 321 15.81 -13.14 -4.06
N GLY A 322 14.93 -12.78 -4.98
CA GLY A 322 14.00 -13.73 -5.62
C GLY A 322 12.88 -14.25 -4.71
N TYR A 323 12.58 -13.53 -3.62
CA TYR A 323 11.48 -13.89 -2.72
C TYR A 323 10.13 -13.56 -3.35
N ILE A 324 9.14 -14.41 -3.11
CA ILE A 324 7.86 -14.37 -3.82
C ILE A 324 6.66 -13.97 -2.94
N LEU A 325 6.86 -13.82 -1.65
CA LEU A 325 5.86 -13.31 -0.71
C LEU A 325 6.49 -12.28 0.20
N GLY A 326 5.86 -11.14 0.30
CA GLY A 326 6.25 -10.10 1.25
C GLY A 326 5.11 -9.13 1.52
N GLY A 327 5.27 -8.27 2.50
CA GLY A 327 4.25 -7.28 2.81
C GLY A 327 4.43 -6.60 4.16
N GLU A 328 3.40 -5.87 4.54
CA GLU A 328 3.34 -5.08 5.75
C GLU A 328 2.11 -5.42 6.59
N GLN A 329 2.17 -5.18 7.89
CA GLN A 329 1.03 -5.35 8.81
C GLN A 329 -0.23 -4.57 8.38
N SER A 330 -0.06 -3.48 7.62
CA SER A 330 -1.13 -2.65 7.07
C SER A 330 -1.99 -3.34 6.00
N GLY A 331 -1.60 -4.56 5.58
CA GLY A 331 -2.29 -5.32 4.55
C GLY A 331 -1.79 -5.10 3.11
N HIS A 332 -0.69 -4.38 2.93
CA HIS A 332 0.00 -4.28 1.64
C HIS A 332 0.80 -5.58 1.41
N ILE A 333 0.23 -6.52 0.67
CA ILE A 333 0.80 -7.86 0.46
C ILE A 333 1.18 -8.04 -1.00
N ILE A 334 2.43 -8.44 -1.23
CA ILE A 334 3.02 -8.63 -2.56
C ILE A 334 3.21 -10.11 -2.84
N PHE A 335 2.59 -10.59 -3.91
CA PHE A 335 2.81 -11.93 -4.47
C PHE A 335 3.71 -11.79 -5.69
N GLY A 336 5.02 -11.80 -5.51
CA GLY A 336 6.03 -11.35 -6.49
C GLY A 336 6.03 -12.10 -7.84
N ARG A 337 5.44 -13.31 -7.94
CA ARG A 337 5.22 -13.98 -9.23
C ARG A 337 4.01 -13.48 -9.99
N LEU A 338 3.10 -12.75 -9.32
CA LEU A 338 1.80 -12.34 -9.88
C LEU A 338 1.70 -10.83 -10.01
N ALA A 339 2.22 -10.09 -9.03
CA ALA A 339 2.14 -8.63 -8.97
C ALA A 339 3.48 -8.03 -8.50
N ASN A 340 3.77 -6.80 -8.96
CA ASN A 340 4.99 -6.05 -8.59
C ASN A 340 4.79 -5.11 -7.40
N SER A 341 3.57 -5.00 -6.91
CA SER A 341 3.17 -4.22 -5.72
C SER A 341 2.08 -4.95 -4.95
N GLY A 342 1.66 -4.41 -3.82
CA GLY A 342 0.50 -4.91 -3.11
C GLY A 342 -0.76 -4.89 -3.95
N ASP A 343 -1.60 -5.90 -3.76
CA ASP A 343 -2.88 -6.05 -4.48
C ASP A 343 -3.92 -6.63 -3.51
N GLY A 344 -4.85 -5.78 -3.10
CA GLY A 344 -5.84 -6.14 -2.10
C GLY A 344 -6.81 -7.22 -2.58
N ILE A 345 -7.28 -7.16 -3.83
CA ILE A 345 -8.21 -8.18 -4.37
C ILE A 345 -7.49 -9.51 -4.54
N LEU A 346 -6.27 -9.50 -5.07
CA LEU A 346 -5.42 -10.69 -5.16
C LEU A 346 -5.17 -11.30 -3.77
N THR A 347 -4.89 -10.46 -2.78
CA THR A 347 -4.70 -10.90 -1.39
C THR A 347 -5.95 -11.62 -0.86
N ALA A 348 -7.12 -11.04 -1.07
CA ALA A 348 -8.39 -11.68 -0.68
C ALA A 348 -8.62 -13.02 -1.40
N ILE A 349 -8.30 -13.11 -2.71
CA ILE A 349 -8.34 -14.37 -3.47
C ILE A 349 -7.39 -15.42 -2.84
N LYS A 350 -6.16 -15.05 -2.48
CA LYS A 350 -5.19 -16.00 -1.90
C LYS A 350 -5.58 -16.48 -0.50
N ILE A 351 -6.22 -15.65 0.30
CA ILE A 351 -6.83 -16.06 1.57
C ILE A 351 -7.96 -17.06 1.32
N MET A 352 -8.84 -16.78 0.38
CA MET A 352 -9.92 -17.70 0.00
C MET A 352 -9.40 -19.04 -0.51
N GLU A 353 -8.31 -19.06 -1.29
CA GLU A 353 -7.65 -20.29 -1.71
C GLU A 353 -7.17 -21.11 -0.51
N ALA A 354 -6.48 -20.46 0.45
CA ALA A 354 -6.01 -21.14 1.66
C ALA A 354 -7.17 -21.72 2.48
N MET A 355 -8.29 -20.99 2.61
CA MET A 355 -9.50 -21.47 3.30
C MET A 355 -10.16 -22.63 2.56
N CYS A 356 -10.30 -22.54 1.26
CA CYS A 356 -10.97 -23.58 0.45
C CYS A 356 -10.15 -24.87 0.36
N GLU A 357 -8.84 -24.75 0.21
CA GLU A 357 -7.94 -25.91 0.10
C GLU A 357 -7.83 -26.65 1.43
N SER A 358 -7.63 -25.92 2.53
CA SER A 358 -7.53 -26.50 3.87
C SER A 358 -8.88 -26.95 4.43
N LYS A 359 -9.99 -26.47 3.88
CA LYS A 359 -11.36 -26.64 4.40
C LYS A 359 -11.50 -26.13 5.84
N GLN A 360 -10.72 -25.12 6.23
CA GLN A 360 -10.71 -24.53 7.55
C GLN A 360 -11.25 -23.11 7.51
N PRO A 361 -11.92 -22.66 8.58
CA PRO A 361 -12.28 -21.24 8.72
C PRO A 361 -11.03 -20.39 8.96
N LEU A 362 -11.14 -19.10 8.63
CA LEU A 362 -10.00 -18.18 8.73
C LEU A 362 -9.50 -18.02 10.16
N SER A 363 -10.41 -18.09 11.16
CA SER A 363 -10.04 -18.03 12.59
C SER A 363 -9.08 -19.17 13.01
N VAL A 364 -9.18 -20.34 12.40
CA VAL A 364 -8.29 -21.47 12.67
C VAL A 364 -6.96 -21.30 11.95
N LEU A 365 -6.98 -20.82 10.70
CA LEU A 365 -5.75 -20.62 9.93
C LEU A 365 -4.87 -19.51 10.51
N ALA A 366 -5.47 -18.46 11.06
CA ALA A 366 -4.76 -17.32 11.63
C ALA A 366 -4.38 -17.51 13.11
N ALA A 367 -5.00 -18.44 13.83
CA ALA A 367 -4.82 -18.65 15.27
C ALA A 367 -3.36 -18.80 15.76
N PRO A 368 -2.41 -19.36 14.97
CA PRO A 368 -1.02 -19.44 15.42
C PRO A 368 -0.31 -18.09 15.57
N VAL A 369 -0.81 -17.03 14.92
CA VAL A 369 -0.27 -15.67 15.08
C VAL A 369 -0.92 -15.01 16.28
N VAL A 370 -0.28 -15.10 17.42
CA VAL A 370 -0.75 -14.45 18.65
C VAL A 370 -0.17 -13.04 18.70
N MET A 371 -1.02 -12.04 18.52
CA MET A 371 -0.59 -10.63 18.50
C MET A 371 -0.13 -10.18 19.87
N TYR A 372 1.10 -9.68 19.94
CA TYR A 372 1.63 -9.02 21.11
C TYR A 372 1.07 -7.60 21.21
N PRO A 373 0.65 -7.14 22.40
CA PRO A 373 0.38 -5.74 22.65
C PRO A 373 1.53 -4.85 22.18
N GLN A 374 1.19 -3.74 21.52
CA GLN A 374 2.14 -2.78 20.97
C GLN A 374 1.75 -1.38 21.40
N LEU A 375 2.70 -0.61 21.90
CA LEU A 375 2.53 0.81 22.18
C LEU A 375 3.58 1.61 21.44
N LEU A 376 3.13 2.64 20.69
CA LEU A 376 3.97 3.56 19.98
C LEU A 376 3.67 4.99 20.42
N LYS A 377 4.69 5.72 20.89
CA LYS A 377 4.60 7.17 21.14
C LYS A 377 5.51 7.93 20.19
N ASN A 378 5.00 9.04 19.66
CA ASN A 378 5.79 9.98 18.87
C ASN A 378 6.39 11.04 19.80
N VAL A 379 7.69 11.30 19.68
CA VAL A 379 8.39 12.30 20.50
C VAL A 379 9.10 13.32 19.64
N VAL A 380 8.93 14.59 19.96
CA VAL A 380 9.71 15.69 19.38
C VAL A 380 10.96 15.84 20.22
N VAL A 381 12.12 15.84 19.60
CA VAL A 381 13.43 15.92 20.25
C VAL A 381 14.24 17.10 19.69
N THR A 382 15.25 17.52 20.39
CA THR A 382 16.16 18.63 19.99
C THR A 382 16.87 18.34 18.67
N ASP A 383 17.43 17.15 18.55
CA ASP A 383 18.01 16.58 17.34
C ASP A 383 17.81 15.08 17.32
N LYS A 384 17.38 14.54 16.18
CA LYS A 384 17.03 13.12 16.05
C LYS A 384 18.28 12.24 16.07
N ASP A 385 19.34 12.63 15.39
CA ASP A 385 20.57 11.85 15.29
C ASP A 385 21.32 11.85 16.63
N GLU A 386 21.50 13.00 17.22
CA GLU A 386 22.14 13.12 18.52
C GLU A 386 21.36 12.40 19.64
N THR A 387 20.00 12.39 19.55
CA THR A 387 19.18 11.67 20.53
C THR A 387 19.35 10.16 20.39
N LEU A 388 19.38 9.62 19.17
CA LEU A 388 19.63 8.20 18.93
C LEU A 388 21.04 7.77 19.35
N GLU A 389 22.03 8.65 19.24
CA GLU A 389 23.40 8.38 19.65
C GLU A 389 23.67 8.66 21.15
N CYS A 390 22.72 9.27 21.87
CA CYS A 390 22.86 9.58 23.29
C CYS A 390 23.05 8.31 24.14
N ALA A 391 24.15 8.26 24.90
CA ALA A 391 24.51 7.09 25.71
C ALA A 391 23.43 6.71 26.74
N GLU A 392 22.76 7.70 27.35
CA GLU A 392 21.69 7.48 28.31
C GLU A 392 20.44 6.88 27.66
N VAL A 393 20.09 7.32 26.45
CA VAL A 393 18.96 6.78 25.67
C VAL A 393 19.28 5.36 25.18
N LYS A 394 20.48 5.13 24.62
CA LYS A 394 20.93 3.78 24.22
C LYS A 394 20.92 2.80 25.38
N LYS A 395 21.39 3.24 26.57
CA LYS A 395 21.35 2.42 27.77
C LYS A 395 19.92 2.08 28.18
N ALA A 396 19.00 3.06 28.16
CA ALA A 396 17.61 2.83 28.49
C ALA A 396 16.93 1.83 27.54
N VAL A 397 17.23 1.88 26.25
CA VAL A 397 16.76 0.88 25.28
C VAL A 397 17.31 -0.50 25.63
N ALA A 398 18.63 -0.64 25.85
CA ALA A 398 19.26 -1.92 26.18
C ALA A 398 18.74 -2.51 27.51
N ASP A 399 18.53 -1.67 28.52
CA ASP A 399 17.97 -2.11 29.82
C ASP A 399 16.55 -2.69 29.65
N MET A 400 15.72 -2.06 28.80
CA MET A 400 14.36 -2.56 28.53
C MET A 400 14.34 -3.78 27.62
N GLU A 401 15.22 -3.87 26.64
CA GLU A 401 15.39 -5.08 25.81
C GLU A 401 15.85 -6.27 26.69
N ALA A 402 16.79 -6.06 27.58
CA ALA A 402 17.24 -7.09 28.53
C ALA A 402 16.11 -7.53 29.47
N LYS A 403 15.26 -6.60 29.91
CA LYS A 403 14.10 -6.89 30.77
C LYS A 403 13.04 -7.72 30.06
N LEU A 404 12.78 -7.41 28.77
CA LEU A 404 11.77 -8.09 27.95
C LEU A 404 12.24 -9.48 27.50
N GLY A 405 13.56 -9.66 27.24
CA GLY A 405 14.11 -10.89 26.70
C GLY A 405 13.42 -11.33 25.41
N ASP A 406 13.08 -12.63 25.32
CA ASP A 406 12.40 -13.19 24.13
C ASP A 406 10.89 -12.87 24.09
N ASP A 407 10.35 -12.19 25.10
CA ASP A 407 8.92 -11.92 25.25
C ASP A 407 8.53 -10.48 24.89
N GLY A 408 9.46 -9.72 24.32
CA GLY A 408 9.20 -8.38 23.86
C GLY A 408 10.34 -7.80 23.04
N ARG A 409 10.15 -6.59 22.55
CA ARG A 409 11.18 -5.83 21.85
C ARG A 409 10.93 -4.32 21.93
N ILE A 410 11.98 -3.58 21.72
CA ILE A 410 11.95 -2.12 21.60
C ILE A 410 12.30 -1.75 20.15
N LEU A 411 11.62 -0.74 19.61
CA LEU A 411 11.97 -0.13 18.35
C LEU A 411 12.00 1.39 18.49
N LEU A 412 13.20 1.96 18.48
CA LEU A 412 13.43 3.40 18.48
C LEU A 412 13.93 3.82 17.09
N ARG A 413 13.15 4.68 16.40
CA ARG A 413 13.50 5.07 15.03
C ARG A 413 13.04 6.47 14.67
N LYS A 414 13.65 7.05 13.65
CA LYS A 414 13.16 8.29 13.01
C LYS A 414 11.86 8.05 12.27
N SER A 415 10.96 9.03 12.31
CA SER A 415 9.86 9.09 11.36
C SER A 415 10.40 9.54 9.99
N GLY A 416 9.94 8.87 8.92
CA GLY A 416 10.31 9.25 7.55
C GLY A 416 9.57 10.49 7.05
N THR A 417 8.40 10.79 7.62
CA THR A 417 7.49 11.86 7.14
C THR A 417 7.37 13.04 8.10
N GLU A 418 7.63 12.83 9.40
CA GLU A 418 7.46 13.85 10.43
C GLU A 418 8.78 14.13 11.16
N PRO A 419 8.96 15.33 11.74
CA PRO A 419 10.15 15.69 12.52
C PRO A 419 10.11 15.10 13.94
N VAL A 420 9.85 13.80 14.08
CA VAL A 420 9.73 13.07 15.36
C VAL A 420 10.58 11.80 15.39
N LEU A 421 10.95 11.35 16.60
CA LEU A 421 11.32 9.97 16.84
C LEU A 421 10.09 9.17 17.25
N ARG A 422 10.07 7.90 16.89
CA ARG A 422 9.05 6.94 17.27
C ARG A 422 9.65 5.95 18.26
N VAL A 423 9.07 5.92 19.46
CA VAL A 423 9.42 4.96 20.52
C VAL A 423 8.32 3.92 20.56
N MET A 424 8.64 2.68 20.24
CA MET A 424 7.69 1.56 20.23
C MET A 424 8.21 0.43 21.10
N ALA A 425 7.30 -0.15 21.90
CA ALA A 425 7.52 -1.40 22.61
C ALA A 425 6.44 -2.41 22.22
N GLU A 426 6.83 -3.67 22.08
CA GLU A 426 5.95 -4.84 22.06
C GLU A 426 6.28 -5.72 23.25
N ALA A 427 5.27 -6.21 23.97
CA ALA A 427 5.43 -7.05 25.14
C ALA A 427 4.19 -7.93 25.36
N LYS A 428 4.23 -8.84 26.36
CA LYS A 428 3.11 -9.72 26.70
C LYS A 428 1.87 -8.96 27.18
N THR A 429 2.05 -7.81 27.81
CA THR A 429 0.95 -6.99 28.32
C THR A 429 1.11 -5.52 27.93
N HIS A 430 0.00 -4.78 27.91
CA HIS A 430 0.00 -3.36 27.59
C HIS A 430 0.76 -2.53 28.62
N GLU A 431 0.66 -2.92 29.90
CA GLU A 431 1.36 -2.28 31.00
C GLU A 431 2.89 -2.39 30.86
N GLN A 432 3.39 -3.54 30.38
CA GLN A 432 4.82 -3.70 30.08
C GLN A 432 5.26 -2.80 28.93
N CYS A 433 4.41 -2.63 27.90
CA CYS A 433 4.71 -1.71 26.82
C CYS A 433 4.78 -0.26 27.29
N GLU A 434 3.84 0.17 28.15
CA GLU A 434 3.83 1.51 28.74
C GLU A 434 5.08 1.75 29.58
N GLU A 435 5.42 0.82 30.48
CA GLU A 435 6.63 0.93 31.30
C GLU A 435 7.89 1.12 30.45
N CYS A 436 8.06 0.31 29.40
CA CYS A 436 9.23 0.38 28.54
C CYS A 436 9.30 1.70 27.76
N VAL A 437 8.19 2.12 27.16
CA VAL A 437 8.13 3.36 26.38
C VAL A 437 8.38 4.57 27.27
N ASP A 438 7.77 4.62 28.45
CA ASP A 438 7.91 5.75 29.37
C ASP A 438 9.32 5.80 29.98
N TYR A 439 9.95 4.67 30.28
CA TYR A 439 11.33 4.62 30.75
C TYR A 439 12.32 5.22 29.73
N ILE A 440 12.13 4.92 28.44
CA ILE A 440 12.97 5.47 27.36
C ILE A 440 12.71 6.96 27.17
N ILE A 441 11.44 7.39 27.21
CA ILE A 441 11.07 8.81 27.12
C ILE A 441 11.64 9.60 28.30
N ASP A 442 11.64 9.03 29.50
CA ASP A 442 12.23 9.66 30.70
C ASP A 442 13.76 9.77 30.58
N ALA A 443 14.45 8.81 29.95
CA ALA A 443 15.88 8.95 29.63
C ALA A 443 16.12 10.13 28.67
N MET A 444 15.27 10.31 27.64
CA MET A 444 15.35 11.46 26.74
C MET A 444 15.10 12.78 27.49
N ARG A 445 14.21 12.79 28.48
CA ARG A 445 13.94 13.96 29.31
C ARG A 445 15.12 14.30 30.21
N ARG A 446 15.70 13.32 30.93
CA ARG A 446 16.89 13.50 31.81
C ARG A 446 18.10 13.98 31.03
N SER A 447 18.32 13.49 29.82
CA SER A 447 19.42 13.92 28.95
C SER A 447 19.19 15.29 28.27
N GLY A 448 18.06 15.96 28.55
CA GLY A 448 17.71 17.26 27.95
C GLY A 448 17.36 17.18 26.45
N ARG A 449 17.09 15.99 25.91
CA ARG A 449 16.79 15.79 24.48
C ARG A 449 15.32 15.86 24.13
N LEU A 450 14.42 15.61 25.09
CA LEU A 450 12.97 15.63 24.88
C LEU A 450 12.44 17.06 24.86
N ILE A 451 11.71 17.44 23.79
CA ILE A 451 10.93 18.67 23.72
C ILE A 451 9.47 18.40 24.08
N LYS A 452 8.85 17.39 23.45
CA LYS A 452 7.41 17.13 23.60
C LYS A 452 7.07 15.67 23.25
N VAL A 453 6.14 15.09 23.98
CA VAL A 453 5.44 13.86 23.58
C VAL A 453 4.18 14.24 22.81
N LYS A 454 3.96 13.65 21.63
CA LYS A 454 2.75 13.86 20.83
C LYS A 454 1.71 12.78 21.10
#